data_5a26dcd3be3198ce3cefd46ec72d0f47
#
_entry.id   5a26dcd3be3198ce3cefd46ec72d0f47
#
_cell.length_a   1.000
_cell.length_b   1.000
_cell.length_c   1.000
_cell.angle_alpha   90.00
_cell.angle_beta   90.00
_cell.angle_gamma   90.00
#
_symmetry.space_group_name_H-M   'P 1'
#
loop_
_entity.id
_entity.type
_entity.pdbx_description
1 polymer ?
#
loop_
_entity_poly.entity_id
_entity_poly.type
_entity_poly.pdbx_seq_one_letter_code
_entity_poly.pdbx_strand_id
1 'polypeptide(L)'
;MFLTSAGEFNNMTKLNLRGVYVPNVTPFDTRGDIQYEALGELIEYWIGSGVSGIVANASTGEAPYLNKKEIAEILGFVIDHVGGRAQVIAGTGAMATRETIEFTRDAKNAGAEMALITTPYFFRPSEEELYRHYAAVLSTVDLPVILYNVPKFTGYSIAPKTIARIADDCSGLSGVKDSSGSPGNMAEIIRLCGDRIACLSGAADMFLPTLSLGGSGAVLAIANVVPGTCVELYQAFVKGDVVMAGKRQRTASHVNNILVSSFPQVAAIKAALNRMGYKAGIPRQPLLPLNEAQEKAATEALKNTKLY
;
A
#
# COMPACT_ATOMS: atom_id res chain seq x y z
N MET A 1 -41.17 -18.38 0.91
CA MET A 1 -41.44 -17.65 2.16
C MET A 1 -40.59 -18.26 3.26
N PHE A 2 -39.37 -17.83 3.40
CA PHE A 2 -38.53 -18.02 4.58
C PHE A 2 -37.58 -16.82 4.70
N LEU A 3 -38.08 -15.81 5.40
CA LEU A 3 -37.28 -14.74 5.99
C LEU A 3 -36.82 -15.28 7.35
N THR A 4 -35.56 -15.48 7.53
CA THR A 4 -34.95 -15.67 8.84
C THR A 4 -34.01 -14.52 9.13
N SER A 5 -34.38 -13.82 10.17
CA SER A 5 -33.76 -12.79 11.01
C SER A 5 -32.24 -12.62 10.84
N ALA A 6 -31.88 -11.40 10.46
CA ALA A 6 -30.52 -10.86 10.63
C ALA A 6 -30.22 -10.78 12.13
N GLY A 7 -29.30 -11.62 12.59
CA GLY A 7 -28.72 -11.50 13.91
C GLY A 7 -27.92 -10.20 13.99
N GLU A 8 -28.16 -9.46 15.06
CA GLU A 8 -27.43 -8.26 15.45
C GLU A 8 -25.95 -8.62 15.65
N PHE A 9 -25.13 -8.40 14.64
CA PHE A 9 -23.68 -8.43 14.79
C PHE A 9 -23.22 -7.10 15.39
N ASN A 10 -22.60 -7.21 16.56
CA ASN A 10 -21.94 -6.18 17.33
C ASN A 10 -21.28 -5.10 16.44
N ASN A 11 -21.71 -3.85 16.62
CA ASN A 11 -21.18 -2.63 16.02
C ASN A 11 -19.76 -2.28 16.56
N MET A 12 -18.76 -3.06 16.20
CA MET A 12 -17.44 -2.49 15.96
C MET A 12 -17.47 -1.95 14.55
N THR A 13 -17.39 -0.64 14.38
CA THR A 13 -17.31 0.04 13.09
C THR A 13 -16.21 -0.63 12.27
N LYS A 14 -16.59 -1.51 11.33
CA LYS A 14 -15.65 -2.08 10.34
C LYS A 14 -15.05 -0.87 9.63
N LEU A 15 -13.78 -0.57 9.93
CA LEU A 15 -13.03 0.43 9.20
C LEU A 15 -13.17 0.13 7.70
N ASN A 16 -13.61 1.14 6.94
CA ASN A 16 -13.96 0.95 5.54
C ASN A 16 -12.69 0.93 4.67
N LEU A 17 -11.95 -0.19 4.72
CA LEU A 17 -10.77 -0.43 3.88
C LEU A 17 -11.19 -0.81 2.46
N ARG A 18 -11.62 0.17 1.68
CA ARG A 18 -12.09 -0.03 0.30
C ARG A 18 -11.49 1.00 -0.64
N GLY A 19 -11.32 0.64 -1.91
CA GLY A 19 -10.87 1.55 -2.94
C GLY A 19 -9.36 1.53 -3.17
N VAL A 20 -8.77 2.69 -3.42
CA VAL A 20 -7.37 2.84 -3.86
C VAL A 20 -6.58 3.64 -2.83
N TYR A 21 -5.44 3.09 -2.42
CA TYR A 21 -4.50 3.74 -1.51
C TYR A 21 -3.15 3.95 -2.21
N VAL A 22 -2.58 5.12 -2.00
CA VAL A 22 -1.26 5.49 -2.55
C VAL A 22 -0.19 5.28 -1.49
N PRO A 23 0.73 4.31 -1.66
CA PRO A 23 1.95 4.28 -0.85
C PRO A 23 2.86 5.39 -1.37
N ASN A 24 2.81 6.57 -0.74
CA ASN A 24 3.46 7.77 -1.25
C ASN A 24 4.98 7.59 -1.40
N VAL A 25 5.54 8.21 -2.45
CA VAL A 25 6.99 8.45 -2.53
C VAL A 25 7.39 9.52 -1.50
N THR A 26 8.64 9.49 -1.04
CA THR A 26 9.25 10.55 -0.25
C THR A 26 10.17 11.37 -1.15
N PRO A 27 9.84 12.62 -1.49
CA PRO A 27 10.72 13.48 -2.28
C PRO A 27 12.01 13.80 -1.54
N PHE A 28 13.16 13.52 -2.15
CA PHE A 28 14.48 13.92 -1.63
C PHE A 28 15.22 14.83 -2.60
N ASP A 29 15.93 15.80 -2.09
CA ASP A 29 16.89 16.59 -2.88
C ASP A 29 18.19 15.80 -3.15
N THR A 30 19.13 16.44 -3.81
CA THR A 30 20.43 15.84 -4.16
C THR A 30 21.32 15.53 -2.96
N ARG A 31 21.05 16.11 -1.78
CA ARG A 31 21.74 15.83 -0.52
C ARG A 31 21.06 14.73 0.28
N GLY A 32 19.85 14.31 -0.16
CA GLY A 32 19.03 13.32 0.53
C GLY A 32 18.11 13.95 1.60
N ASP A 33 17.94 15.28 1.60
CA ASP A 33 17.02 15.97 2.51
C ASP A 33 15.59 15.91 1.99
N ILE A 34 14.61 15.74 2.90
CA ILE A 34 13.19 15.60 2.56
C ILE A 34 12.62 16.93 2.09
N GLN A 35 11.91 16.91 0.96
CA GLN A 35 11.26 18.08 0.35
C GLN A 35 9.77 18.08 0.69
N TYR A 36 9.41 18.63 1.85
CA TYR A 36 8.02 18.62 2.34
C TYR A 36 7.04 19.39 1.46
N GLU A 37 7.44 20.52 0.87
CA GLU A 37 6.61 21.29 -0.06
C GLU A 37 6.21 20.40 -1.27
N ALA A 38 7.17 19.70 -1.85
CA ALA A 38 6.91 18.78 -2.96
C ALA A 38 6.03 17.59 -2.55
N LEU A 39 6.18 17.09 -1.31
CA LEU A 39 5.30 16.06 -0.77
C LEU A 39 3.87 16.58 -0.64
N GLY A 40 3.69 17.83 -0.19
CA GLY A 40 2.38 18.47 -0.10
C GLY A 40 1.69 18.58 -1.47
N GLU A 41 2.41 19.04 -2.52
CA GLU A 41 1.88 19.10 -3.89
C GLU A 41 1.43 17.71 -4.41
N LEU A 42 2.20 16.67 -4.10
CA LEU A 42 1.85 15.29 -4.46
C LEU A 42 0.61 14.79 -3.70
N ILE A 43 0.47 15.11 -2.42
CA ILE A 43 -0.71 14.75 -1.63
C ILE A 43 -1.97 15.37 -2.26
N GLU A 44 -1.92 16.65 -2.64
CA GLU A 44 -3.05 17.31 -3.31
C GLU A 44 -3.39 16.62 -4.65
N TYR A 45 -2.39 16.25 -5.43
CA TYR A 45 -2.61 15.50 -6.67
C TYR A 45 -3.32 14.18 -6.44
N TRP A 46 -2.90 13.40 -5.44
CA TRP A 46 -3.51 12.11 -5.15
C TRP A 46 -4.93 12.26 -4.61
N ILE A 47 -5.16 13.17 -3.65
CA ILE A 47 -6.50 13.44 -3.11
C ILE A 47 -7.43 13.96 -4.19
N GLY A 48 -6.99 14.90 -5.01
CA GLY A 48 -7.75 15.45 -6.15
C GLY A 48 -8.13 14.38 -7.19
N SER A 49 -7.39 13.27 -7.23
CA SER A 49 -7.70 12.13 -8.09
C SER A 49 -8.73 11.15 -7.48
N GLY A 50 -9.19 11.39 -6.25
CA GLY A 50 -10.22 10.61 -5.59
C GLY A 50 -9.74 9.31 -4.94
N VAL A 51 -8.47 9.24 -4.53
CA VAL A 51 -7.96 8.07 -3.78
C VAL A 51 -8.62 7.96 -2.40
N SER A 52 -8.73 6.75 -1.89
CA SER A 52 -9.34 6.47 -0.58
C SER A 52 -8.41 6.84 0.59
N GLY A 53 -7.09 6.80 0.34
CA GLY A 53 -6.12 7.15 1.37
C GLY A 53 -4.67 7.13 0.90
N ILE A 54 -3.81 7.52 1.83
CA ILE A 54 -2.35 7.59 1.65
C ILE A 54 -1.71 6.65 2.67
N VAL A 55 -0.69 5.91 2.23
CA VAL A 55 0.10 5.03 3.09
C VAL A 55 1.50 5.63 3.24
N ALA A 56 1.73 6.34 4.34
CA ALA A 56 3.01 6.95 4.66
C ALA A 56 4.02 5.90 5.15
N ASN A 57 5.30 6.16 4.89
CA ASN A 57 6.42 5.32 5.38
C ASN A 57 6.31 3.84 4.97
N ALA A 58 5.81 3.57 3.75
CA ALA A 58 5.83 2.23 3.16
C ALA A 58 7.07 2.03 2.28
N SER A 59 7.18 0.86 1.64
CA SER A 59 8.34 0.51 0.78
C SER A 59 8.56 1.51 -0.36
N THR A 60 7.49 2.02 -0.98
CA THR A 60 7.58 3.03 -2.05
C THR A 60 8.06 4.38 -1.53
N GLY A 61 7.80 4.68 -0.26
CA GLY A 61 8.31 5.88 0.44
C GLY A 61 9.73 5.73 0.99
N GLU A 62 10.41 4.64 0.63
CA GLU A 62 11.80 4.37 1.02
C GLU A 62 12.00 4.24 2.54
N ALA A 63 10.99 3.73 3.26
CA ALA A 63 11.00 3.60 4.72
C ALA A 63 12.28 2.99 5.32
N PRO A 64 12.90 1.94 4.72
CA PRO A 64 14.16 1.39 5.26
C PRO A 64 15.35 2.35 5.26
N TYR A 65 15.28 3.47 4.53
CA TYR A 65 16.31 4.49 4.44
C TYR A 65 16.00 5.76 5.25
N LEU A 66 14.90 5.74 6.00
CA LEU A 66 14.50 6.82 6.91
C LEU A 66 14.98 6.52 8.33
N ASN A 67 15.46 7.53 9.04
CA ASN A 67 15.69 7.41 10.47
C ASN A 67 14.37 7.61 11.27
N LYS A 68 14.38 7.28 12.55
CA LYS A 68 13.17 7.34 13.40
C LYS A 68 12.54 8.74 13.44
N LYS A 69 13.36 9.79 13.43
CA LYS A 69 12.89 11.19 13.44
C LYS A 69 12.16 11.52 12.12
N GLU A 70 12.76 11.16 10.99
CA GLU A 70 12.16 11.37 9.66
C GLU A 70 10.84 10.60 9.49
N ILE A 71 10.77 9.36 10.00
CA ILE A 71 9.54 8.56 9.99
C ILE A 71 8.40 9.31 10.71
N ALA A 72 8.69 9.86 11.89
CA ALA A 72 7.71 10.62 12.67
C ALA A 72 7.32 11.93 11.99
N GLU A 73 8.29 12.68 11.46
CA GLU A 73 8.07 13.96 10.78
C GLU A 73 7.27 13.80 9.49
N ILE A 74 7.59 12.81 8.66
CA ILE A 74 6.81 12.52 7.43
C ILE A 74 5.38 12.15 7.77
N LEU A 75 5.18 11.27 8.76
CA LEU A 75 3.84 10.84 9.14
C LEU A 75 3.00 12.01 9.66
N GLY A 76 3.55 12.84 10.56
CA GLY A 76 2.89 14.04 11.05
C GLY A 76 2.52 15.00 9.91
N PHE A 77 3.47 15.28 9.01
CA PHE A 77 3.21 16.12 7.85
C PHE A 77 2.10 15.58 6.96
N VAL A 78 2.09 14.26 6.66
CA VAL A 78 1.05 13.64 5.83
C VAL A 78 -0.32 13.74 6.51
N ILE A 79 -0.41 13.48 7.81
CA ILE A 79 -1.66 13.57 8.57
C ILE A 79 -2.20 15.00 8.54
N ASP A 80 -1.36 15.98 8.87
CA ASP A 80 -1.74 17.40 8.91
C ASP A 80 -2.17 17.89 7.52
N HIS A 81 -1.42 17.53 6.47
CA HIS A 81 -1.69 17.97 5.11
C HIS A 81 -2.95 17.30 4.52
N VAL A 82 -3.18 16.01 4.81
CA VAL A 82 -4.42 15.32 4.41
C VAL A 82 -5.64 15.91 5.09
N GLY A 83 -5.53 16.31 6.36
CA GLY A 83 -6.56 17.05 7.10
C GLY A 83 -7.91 16.33 7.12
N GLY A 84 -7.95 15.02 7.25
CA GLY A 84 -9.17 14.21 7.27
C GLY A 84 -9.90 14.04 5.92
N ARG A 85 -9.33 14.53 4.82
CA ARG A 85 -9.93 14.39 3.46
C ARG A 85 -9.79 12.99 2.86
N ALA A 86 -8.87 12.19 3.39
CA ALA A 86 -8.63 10.82 3.01
C ALA A 86 -8.02 10.07 4.20
N GLN A 87 -8.04 8.73 4.18
CA GLN A 87 -7.46 7.93 5.26
C GLN A 87 -5.92 8.00 5.23
N VAL A 88 -5.29 8.04 6.42
CA VAL A 88 -3.84 7.95 6.55
C VAL A 88 -3.46 6.66 7.26
N ILE A 89 -2.71 5.82 6.56
CA ILE A 89 -2.17 4.55 7.04
C ILE A 89 -0.66 4.72 7.23
N ALA A 90 -0.12 4.30 8.37
CA ALA A 90 1.30 4.38 8.65
C ALA A 90 2.00 3.04 8.39
N GLY A 91 3.06 3.03 7.61
CA GLY A 91 4.00 1.90 7.52
C GLY A 91 4.83 1.83 8.79
N THR A 92 4.67 0.77 9.58
CA THR A 92 5.32 0.62 10.89
C THR A 92 6.09 -0.69 11.04
N GLY A 93 6.16 -1.50 9.98
CA GLY A 93 6.91 -2.76 9.99
C GLY A 93 8.41 -2.54 10.13
N ALA A 94 9.03 -3.28 11.06
CA ALA A 94 10.46 -3.32 11.31
C ALA A 94 10.96 -4.77 11.41
N MET A 95 12.29 -4.96 11.47
CA MET A 95 12.87 -6.30 11.62
C MET A 95 12.55 -6.93 12.98
N ALA A 96 12.51 -6.13 14.05
CA ALA A 96 12.27 -6.60 15.40
C ALA A 96 10.84 -6.29 15.86
N THR A 97 10.21 -7.24 16.53
CA THR A 97 8.85 -7.08 17.10
C THR A 97 8.75 -5.86 18.02
N ARG A 98 9.76 -5.65 18.88
CA ARG A 98 9.82 -4.49 19.78
C ARG A 98 9.76 -3.17 19.04
N GLU A 99 10.56 -3.01 17.98
CA GLU A 99 10.62 -1.81 17.16
C GLU A 99 9.30 -1.59 16.38
N THR A 100 8.71 -2.68 15.85
CA THR A 100 7.38 -2.63 15.21
C THR A 100 6.32 -2.12 16.19
N ILE A 101 6.34 -2.58 17.46
CA ILE A 101 5.44 -2.09 18.51
C ILE A 101 5.67 -0.60 18.80
N GLU A 102 6.93 -0.16 18.88
CA GLU A 102 7.28 1.24 19.12
C GLU A 102 6.76 2.13 17.98
N PHE A 103 7.07 1.79 16.72
CA PHE A 103 6.59 2.55 15.55
C PHE A 103 5.06 2.54 15.43
N THR A 104 4.40 1.43 15.75
CA THR A 104 2.93 1.35 15.72
C THR A 104 2.31 2.24 16.80
N ARG A 105 2.91 2.31 17.97
CA ARG A 105 2.49 3.21 19.05
C ARG A 105 2.71 4.68 18.68
N ASP A 106 3.87 5.00 18.12
CA ASP A 106 4.19 6.35 17.65
C ASP A 106 3.20 6.79 16.56
N ALA A 107 2.84 5.88 15.63
CA ALA A 107 1.84 6.14 14.60
C ALA A 107 0.43 6.38 15.17
N LYS A 108 0.00 5.60 16.16
CA LYS A 108 -1.25 5.83 16.89
C LYS A 108 -1.27 7.21 17.53
N ASN A 109 -0.20 7.57 18.23
CA ASN A 109 -0.09 8.85 18.93
C ASN A 109 -0.07 10.04 17.97
N ALA A 110 0.47 9.87 16.77
CA ALA A 110 0.45 10.88 15.71
C ALA A 110 -0.93 11.04 15.05
N GLY A 111 -1.88 10.11 15.26
CA GLY A 111 -3.23 10.18 14.71
C GLY A 111 -3.42 9.38 13.41
N ALA A 112 -2.54 8.43 13.09
CA ALA A 112 -2.79 7.49 12.00
C ALA A 112 -4.02 6.63 12.29
N GLU A 113 -4.82 6.36 11.27
CA GLU A 113 -6.04 5.54 11.41
C GLU A 113 -5.74 4.05 11.46
N MET A 114 -4.65 3.62 10.84
CA MET A 114 -4.23 2.22 10.74
C MET A 114 -2.71 2.10 10.59
N ALA A 115 -2.18 0.93 10.90
CA ALA A 115 -0.80 0.56 10.62
C ALA A 115 -0.72 -0.47 9.47
N LEU A 116 0.21 -0.29 8.54
CA LEU A 116 0.62 -1.29 7.55
C LEU A 116 1.93 -1.93 8.01
N ILE A 117 1.89 -3.22 8.37
CA ILE A 117 3.03 -3.92 8.96
C ILE A 117 3.55 -4.99 7.99
N THR A 118 4.74 -4.75 7.44
CA THR A 118 5.49 -5.74 6.65
C THR A 118 5.96 -6.86 7.55
N THR A 119 5.92 -8.12 7.07
CA THR A 119 6.56 -9.23 7.77
C THR A 119 8.03 -8.92 8.03
N PRO A 120 8.62 -9.36 9.18
CA PRO A 120 10.05 -9.17 9.45
C PRO A 120 10.91 -9.63 8.27
N TYR A 121 11.98 -8.92 8.00
CA TYR A 121 12.88 -9.18 6.87
C TYR A 121 14.32 -9.34 7.36
N PHE A 122 15.26 -9.66 6.48
CA PHE A 122 16.64 -10.02 6.69
C PHE A 122 16.80 -11.50 7.11
N PHE A 123 16.18 -11.95 8.21
CA PHE A 123 16.02 -13.36 8.52
C PHE A 123 14.64 -13.83 8.11
N ARG A 124 14.51 -15.10 7.73
CA ARG A 124 13.22 -15.73 7.43
C ARG A 124 12.66 -16.37 8.69
N PRO A 125 11.63 -15.79 9.33
CA PRO A 125 10.96 -16.42 10.45
C PRO A 125 10.14 -17.64 10.01
N SER A 126 9.90 -18.57 10.94
CA SER A 126 8.90 -19.62 10.79
C SER A 126 7.48 -19.04 10.86
N GLU A 127 6.48 -19.79 10.43
CA GLU A 127 5.07 -19.40 10.50
C GLU A 127 4.60 -19.12 11.95
N GLU A 128 5.11 -19.89 12.92
CA GLU A 128 4.81 -19.67 14.34
C GLU A 128 5.45 -18.37 14.88
N GLU A 129 6.67 -18.03 14.44
CA GLU A 129 7.32 -16.78 14.81
C GLU A 129 6.59 -15.58 14.18
N LEU A 130 6.11 -15.70 12.94
CA LEU A 130 5.28 -14.69 12.30
C LEU A 130 3.96 -14.48 13.05
N TYR A 131 3.27 -15.56 13.42
CA TYR A 131 2.07 -15.48 14.23
C TYR A 131 2.34 -14.72 15.54
N ARG A 132 3.38 -15.12 16.29
CA ARG A 132 3.74 -14.48 17.57
C ARG A 132 4.12 -13.01 17.40
N HIS A 133 4.81 -12.67 16.33
CA HIS A 133 5.15 -11.28 16.00
C HIS A 133 3.88 -10.41 15.88
N TYR A 134 2.93 -10.81 15.03
CA TYR A 134 1.69 -10.04 14.85
C TYR A 134 0.80 -10.06 16.09
N ALA A 135 0.67 -11.19 16.77
CA ALA A 135 -0.09 -11.28 18.01
C ALA A 135 0.46 -10.34 19.12
N ALA A 136 1.78 -10.24 19.24
CA ALA A 136 2.42 -9.31 20.19
C ALA A 136 2.13 -7.84 19.84
N VAL A 137 2.18 -7.45 18.58
CA VAL A 137 1.85 -6.08 18.16
C VAL A 137 0.38 -5.77 18.42
N LEU A 138 -0.53 -6.66 17.97
CA LEU A 138 -1.98 -6.50 18.06
C LEU A 138 -2.49 -6.48 19.50
N SER A 139 -1.84 -7.23 20.41
CA SER A 139 -2.19 -7.20 21.85
C SER A 139 -1.64 -5.99 22.62
N THR A 140 -0.62 -5.32 22.06
CA THR A 140 0.09 -4.22 22.74
C THR A 140 -0.38 -2.84 22.32
N VAL A 141 -0.78 -2.67 21.05
CA VAL A 141 -1.17 -1.36 20.51
C VAL A 141 -2.58 -1.48 19.95
N ASP A 142 -3.50 -0.70 20.52
CA ASP A 142 -4.87 -0.57 20.02
C ASP A 142 -4.89 0.40 18.84
N LEU A 143 -4.40 -0.08 17.68
CA LEU A 143 -4.47 0.54 16.36
C LEU A 143 -4.76 -0.57 15.36
N PRO A 144 -5.75 -0.43 14.48
CA PRO A 144 -6.05 -1.42 13.46
C PRO A 144 -4.85 -1.70 12.55
N VAL A 145 -4.58 -2.97 12.26
CA VAL A 145 -3.40 -3.41 11.50
C VAL A 145 -3.80 -4.01 10.16
N ILE A 146 -3.06 -3.65 9.12
CA ILE A 146 -3.03 -4.32 7.82
C ILE A 146 -1.71 -5.10 7.75
N LEU A 147 -1.80 -6.43 7.69
CA LEU A 147 -0.65 -7.29 7.45
C LEU A 147 -0.16 -7.10 6.02
N TYR A 148 1.15 -6.93 5.82
CA TYR A 148 1.72 -6.74 4.49
C TYR A 148 2.62 -7.91 4.08
N ASN A 149 2.13 -8.72 3.13
CA ASN A 149 2.88 -9.77 2.47
C ASN A 149 3.57 -9.23 1.21
N VAL A 150 4.89 -9.19 1.19
CA VAL A 150 5.68 -8.63 0.06
C VAL A 150 6.94 -9.45 -0.23
N PRO A 151 6.80 -10.66 -0.79
CA PRO A 151 7.92 -11.57 -0.98
C PRO A 151 9.07 -11.01 -1.84
N LYS A 152 8.79 -10.02 -2.71
CA LYS A 152 9.82 -9.29 -3.46
C LYS A 152 10.88 -8.63 -2.57
N PHE A 153 10.49 -8.17 -1.38
CA PHE A 153 11.39 -7.43 -0.47
C PHE A 153 11.81 -8.26 0.75
N THR A 154 10.94 -9.16 1.21
CA THR A 154 11.22 -9.98 2.40
C THR A 154 11.90 -11.32 2.06
N GLY A 155 11.84 -11.75 0.78
CA GLY A 155 12.41 -13.01 0.32
C GLY A 155 11.53 -14.24 0.60
N TYR A 156 10.36 -14.08 1.24
CA TYR A 156 9.41 -15.14 1.53
C TYR A 156 7.99 -14.60 1.62
N SER A 157 6.99 -15.49 1.53
CA SER A 157 5.59 -15.18 1.80
C SER A 157 5.16 -15.81 3.12
N ILE A 158 4.29 -15.12 3.85
CA ILE A 158 3.52 -15.70 4.95
C ILE A 158 2.39 -16.57 4.38
N ALA A 159 2.17 -17.74 4.98
CA ALA A 159 1.16 -18.66 4.52
C ALA A 159 -0.27 -18.12 4.76
N PRO A 160 -1.23 -18.32 3.83
CA PRO A 160 -2.63 -17.91 4.03
C PRO A 160 -3.26 -18.44 5.31
N LYS A 161 -2.91 -19.67 5.72
CA LYS A 161 -3.37 -20.25 6.98
C LYS A 161 -2.88 -19.51 8.22
N THR A 162 -1.66 -18.96 8.18
CA THR A 162 -1.11 -18.16 9.27
C THR A 162 -1.83 -16.81 9.34
N ILE A 163 -2.12 -16.18 8.20
CA ILE A 163 -2.93 -14.95 8.13
C ILE A 163 -4.32 -15.20 8.73
N ALA A 164 -4.97 -16.30 8.34
CA ALA A 164 -6.28 -16.66 8.87
C ALA A 164 -6.26 -16.90 10.37
N ARG A 165 -5.24 -17.60 10.90
CA ARG A 165 -5.06 -17.82 12.34
C ARG A 165 -4.91 -16.48 13.09
N ILE A 166 -4.12 -15.53 12.56
CA ILE A 166 -4.00 -14.20 13.17
C ILE A 166 -5.35 -13.47 13.15
N ALA A 167 -6.12 -13.58 12.05
CA ALA A 167 -7.45 -12.98 11.95
C ALA A 167 -8.47 -13.60 12.92
N ASP A 168 -8.33 -14.89 13.25
CA ASP A 168 -9.18 -15.58 14.21
C ASP A 168 -8.84 -15.19 15.66
N ASP A 169 -7.56 -15.14 15.97
CA ASP A 169 -7.09 -14.99 17.36
C ASP A 169 -6.89 -13.52 17.79
N CYS A 170 -6.78 -12.58 16.84
CA CYS A 170 -6.42 -11.18 17.09
C CYS A 170 -7.43 -10.20 16.47
N SER A 171 -8.29 -9.60 17.28
CA SER A 171 -9.36 -8.69 16.84
C SER A 171 -8.88 -7.42 16.13
N GLY A 172 -7.63 -7.00 16.32
CA GLY A 172 -7.04 -5.79 15.72
C GLY A 172 -6.56 -5.97 14.27
N LEU A 173 -6.53 -7.20 13.72
CA LEU A 173 -6.21 -7.39 12.31
C LEU A 173 -7.40 -6.98 11.44
N SER A 174 -7.26 -5.89 10.70
CA SER A 174 -8.32 -5.30 9.88
C SER A 174 -8.19 -5.61 8.40
N GLY A 175 -7.00 -5.99 7.96
CA GLY A 175 -6.77 -6.32 6.56
C GLY A 175 -5.46 -7.02 6.28
N VAL A 176 -5.33 -7.46 5.04
CA VAL A 176 -4.07 -7.93 4.44
C VAL A 176 -3.85 -7.22 3.11
N LYS A 177 -2.62 -6.75 2.90
CA LYS A 177 -2.12 -6.32 1.59
C LYS A 177 -1.23 -7.43 1.05
N ASP A 178 -1.61 -8.03 -0.08
CA ASP A 178 -0.80 -9.06 -0.73
C ASP A 178 -0.13 -8.56 -2.00
N SER A 179 1.18 -8.53 -2.00
CA SER A 179 2.03 -8.18 -3.15
C SER A 179 2.76 -9.39 -3.74
N SER A 180 2.28 -10.60 -3.50
CA SER A 180 2.86 -11.82 -4.07
C SER A 180 2.69 -11.89 -5.59
N GLY A 181 1.69 -11.20 -6.15
CA GLY A 181 1.32 -11.31 -7.56
C GLY A 181 0.68 -12.66 -7.92
N SER A 182 0.36 -13.49 -6.94
CA SER A 182 -0.21 -14.84 -7.13
C SER A 182 -1.74 -14.82 -6.98
N PRO A 183 -2.50 -15.10 -8.06
CA PRO A 183 -3.95 -15.25 -7.98
C PRO A 183 -4.38 -16.33 -6.99
N GLY A 184 -3.67 -17.46 -6.98
CA GLY A 184 -3.95 -18.57 -6.07
C GLY A 184 -3.74 -18.21 -4.60
N ASN A 185 -2.69 -17.44 -4.30
CA ASN A 185 -2.44 -16.98 -2.92
C ASN A 185 -3.56 -16.05 -2.44
N MET A 186 -3.94 -15.06 -3.27
CA MET A 186 -5.02 -14.14 -2.94
C MET A 186 -6.38 -14.86 -2.80
N ALA A 187 -6.68 -15.78 -3.70
CA ALA A 187 -7.91 -16.59 -3.62
C ALA A 187 -7.99 -17.38 -2.32
N GLU A 188 -6.88 -17.98 -1.90
CA GLU A 188 -6.83 -18.76 -0.66
C GLU A 188 -6.93 -17.85 0.59
N ILE A 189 -6.32 -16.67 0.59
CA ILE A 189 -6.48 -15.68 1.67
C ILE A 189 -7.96 -15.26 1.78
N ILE A 190 -8.59 -14.89 0.66
CA ILE A 190 -10.01 -14.47 0.64
C ILE A 190 -10.91 -15.61 1.10
N ARG A 191 -10.66 -16.84 0.63
CA ARG A 191 -11.44 -18.02 1.04
C ARG A 191 -11.36 -18.29 2.55
N LEU A 192 -10.18 -18.08 3.15
CA LEU A 192 -9.96 -18.39 4.57
C LEU A 192 -10.42 -17.28 5.52
N CYS A 193 -10.30 -16.00 5.13
CA CYS A 193 -10.55 -14.89 6.05
C CYS A 193 -11.14 -13.61 5.42
N GLY A 194 -11.54 -13.64 4.14
CA GLY A 194 -12.05 -12.46 3.45
C GLY A 194 -13.42 -11.96 3.97
N ASP A 195 -14.13 -12.74 4.73
CA ASP A 195 -15.36 -12.35 5.42
C ASP A 195 -15.11 -11.55 6.71
N ARG A 196 -13.89 -11.66 7.28
CA ARG A 196 -13.47 -11.05 8.55
C ARG A 196 -12.57 -9.85 8.36
N ILE A 197 -11.65 -9.89 7.41
CA ILE A 197 -10.68 -8.83 7.16
C ILE A 197 -10.72 -8.35 5.71
N ALA A 198 -10.31 -7.12 5.46
CA ALA A 198 -10.17 -6.58 4.11
C ALA A 198 -8.98 -7.21 3.37
N CYS A 199 -9.19 -7.67 2.13
CA CYS A 199 -8.13 -8.18 1.28
C CYS A 199 -7.79 -7.16 0.20
N LEU A 200 -6.57 -6.60 0.24
CA LEU A 200 -6.09 -5.54 -0.65
C LEU A 200 -5.00 -6.06 -1.58
N SER A 201 -5.12 -5.78 -2.87
CA SER A 201 -4.03 -6.04 -3.80
C SER A 201 -2.86 -5.07 -3.57
N GLY A 202 -1.65 -5.60 -3.50
CA GLY A 202 -0.42 -4.80 -3.51
C GLY A 202 0.29 -4.81 -4.88
N ALA A 203 -0.22 -5.58 -5.84
CA ALA A 203 0.28 -5.69 -7.20
C ALA A 203 -0.79 -5.18 -8.19
N ALA A 204 -0.44 -4.22 -9.05
CA ALA A 204 -1.43 -3.60 -9.93
C ALA A 204 -2.02 -4.57 -10.96
N ASP A 205 -1.25 -5.57 -11.38
CA ASP A 205 -1.72 -6.64 -12.28
C ASP A 205 -2.82 -7.50 -11.65
N MET A 206 -2.85 -7.55 -10.32
CA MET A 206 -3.80 -8.30 -9.54
C MET A 206 -4.99 -7.48 -9.03
N PHE A 207 -5.12 -6.20 -9.41
CA PHE A 207 -6.16 -5.35 -8.84
C PHE A 207 -7.58 -5.82 -9.22
N LEU A 208 -7.91 -5.87 -10.49
CA LEU A 208 -9.21 -6.38 -10.94
C LEU A 208 -9.44 -7.87 -10.57
N PRO A 209 -8.46 -8.78 -10.75
CA PRO A 209 -8.58 -10.14 -10.23
C PRO A 209 -8.91 -10.22 -8.75
N THR A 210 -8.24 -9.42 -7.90
CA THR A 210 -8.52 -9.36 -6.46
C THR A 210 -9.95 -8.91 -6.17
N LEU A 211 -10.43 -7.85 -6.83
CA LEU A 211 -11.80 -7.38 -6.68
C LEU A 211 -12.81 -8.46 -7.12
N SER A 212 -12.55 -9.17 -8.22
CA SER A 212 -13.41 -10.24 -8.74
C SER A 212 -13.47 -11.46 -7.80
N LEU A 213 -12.43 -11.68 -6.99
CA LEU A 213 -12.41 -12.73 -5.96
C LEU A 213 -13.13 -12.31 -4.67
N GLY A 214 -13.55 -11.06 -4.52
CA GLY A 214 -14.19 -10.52 -3.31
C GLY A 214 -13.27 -9.64 -2.47
N GLY A 215 -12.12 -9.23 -3.01
CA GLY A 215 -11.23 -8.26 -2.36
C GLY A 215 -11.84 -6.86 -2.26
N SER A 216 -11.29 -6.03 -1.39
CA SER A 216 -11.86 -4.73 -0.99
C SER A 216 -11.28 -3.55 -1.76
N GLY A 217 -10.06 -3.68 -2.29
CA GLY A 217 -9.35 -2.55 -2.92
C GLY A 217 -7.89 -2.87 -3.17
N ALA A 218 -7.07 -1.82 -3.21
CA ALA A 218 -5.64 -1.98 -3.48
C ALA A 218 -4.77 -0.86 -2.89
N VAL A 219 -3.52 -1.20 -2.60
CA VAL A 219 -2.44 -0.25 -2.23
C VAL A 219 -1.36 -0.34 -3.31
N LEU A 220 -1.36 0.56 -4.27
CA LEU A 220 -0.61 0.41 -5.52
C LEU A 220 0.50 1.44 -5.70
N ALA A 221 1.72 0.99 -5.94
CA ALA A 221 2.86 1.86 -6.23
C ALA A 221 2.61 2.75 -7.45
N ILE A 222 1.96 2.23 -8.51
CA ILE A 222 1.61 3.01 -9.70
C ILE A 222 0.57 4.11 -9.45
N ALA A 223 -0.19 4.02 -8.36
CA ALA A 223 -1.13 5.08 -7.99
C ALA A 223 -0.43 6.39 -7.61
N ASN A 224 0.89 6.41 -7.42
CA ASN A 224 1.66 7.64 -7.37
C ASN A 224 1.61 8.41 -8.69
N VAL A 225 1.59 7.70 -9.83
CA VAL A 225 1.69 8.29 -11.19
C VAL A 225 0.35 8.33 -11.90
N VAL A 226 -0.48 7.29 -11.73
CA VAL A 226 -1.79 7.15 -12.39
C VAL A 226 -2.92 6.91 -11.39
N PRO A 227 -3.09 7.76 -10.36
CA PRO A 227 -4.13 7.55 -9.35
C PRO A 227 -5.53 7.51 -9.98
N GLY A 228 -5.83 8.41 -10.92
CA GLY A 228 -7.12 8.44 -11.61
C GLY A 228 -7.46 7.14 -12.33
N THR A 229 -6.49 6.52 -13.05
CA THR A 229 -6.72 5.22 -13.70
C THR A 229 -7.07 4.12 -12.70
N CYS A 230 -6.38 4.10 -11.55
CA CYS A 230 -6.66 3.12 -10.49
C CYS A 230 -8.04 3.34 -9.86
N VAL A 231 -8.40 4.60 -9.60
CA VAL A 231 -9.73 4.97 -9.06
C VAL A 231 -10.85 4.64 -10.04
N GLU A 232 -10.68 4.96 -11.33
CA GLU A 232 -11.66 4.63 -12.36
C GLU A 232 -11.85 3.12 -12.54
N LEU A 233 -10.78 2.33 -12.41
CA LEU A 233 -10.87 0.86 -12.40
C LEU A 233 -11.77 0.40 -11.26
N TYR A 234 -11.49 0.86 -10.05
CA TYR A 234 -12.28 0.50 -8.87
C TYR A 234 -13.75 0.90 -9.02
N GLN A 235 -14.01 2.15 -9.44
CA GLN A 235 -15.36 2.66 -9.62
C GLN A 235 -16.14 1.91 -10.71
N ALA A 236 -15.49 1.57 -11.83
CA ALA A 236 -16.09 0.78 -12.90
C ALA A 236 -16.49 -0.60 -12.38
N PHE A 237 -15.60 -1.26 -11.63
CA PHE A 237 -15.89 -2.55 -11.02
C PHE A 237 -17.11 -2.48 -10.07
N VAL A 238 -17.13 -1.51 -9.16
CA VAL A 238 -18.24 -1.33 -8.19
C VAL A 238 -19.59 -1.06 -8.89
N LYS A 239 -19.54 -0.35 -10.04
CA LYS A 239 -20.74 -0.09 -10.86
C LYS A 239 -21.15 -1.28 -11.75
N GLY A 240 -20.39 -2.37 -11.77
CA GLY A 240 -20.63 -3.52 -12.65
C GLY A 240 -20.22 -3.30 -14.12
N ASP A 241 -19.50 -2.22 -14.43
CA ASP A 241 -18.96 -1.96 -15.77
C ASP A 241 -17.67 -2.76 -16.00
N VAL A 242 -17.83 -4.05 -16.29
CA VAL A 242 -16.73 -5.00 -16.50
C VAL A 242 -15.86 -4.61 -17.70
N VAL A 243 -16.44 -3.99 -18.73
CA VAL A 243 -15.71 -3.59 -19.93
C VAL A 243 -14.77 -2.45 -19.62
N MET A 244 -15.23 -1.42 -18.92
CA MET A 244 -14.39 -0.30 -18.49
C MET A 244 -13.36 -0.74 -17.46
N ALA A 245 -13.74 -1.54 -16.46
CA ALA A 245 -12.81 -2.09 -15.48
C ALA A 245 -11.67 -2.85 -16.16
N GLY A 246 -11.99 -3.73 -17.11
CA GLY A 246 -11.00 -4.46 -17.91
C GLY A 246 -10.10 -3.56 -18.76
N LYS A 247 -10.65 -2.47 -19.33
CA LYS A 247 -9.86 -1.48 -20.07
C LYS A 247 -8.86 -0.78 -19.14
N ARG A 248 -9.30 -0.31 -17.96
CA ARG A 248 -8.43 0.36 -16.98
C ARG A 248 -7.40 -0.61 -16.38
N GLN A 249 -7.76 -1.87 -16.15
CA GLN A 249 -6.80 -2.90 -15.73
C GLN A 249 -5.66 -3.06 -16.73
N ARG A 250 -5.95 -3.14 -18.04
CA ARG A 250 -4.87 -3.24 -19.05
C ARG A 250 -3.94 -2.04 -19.02
N THR A 251 -4.46 -0.83 -18.83
CA THR A 251 -3.64 0.38 -18.65
C THR A 251 -2.80 0.30 -17.37
N ALA A 252 -3.41 -0.06 -16.25
CA ALA A 252 -2.72 -0.22 -14.97
C ALA A 252 -1.59 -1.27 -15.06
N SER A 253 -1.86 -2.43 -15.67
CA SER A 253 -0.86 -3.49 -15.89
C SER A 253 0.28 -3.01 -16.79
N HIS A 254 0.00 -2.27 -17.84
CA HIS A 254 1.04 -1.72 -18.72
C HIS A 254 1.96 -0.75 -17.97
N VAL A 255 1.38 0.20 -17.21
CA VAL A 255 2.14 1.14 -16.38
C VAL A 255 2.94 0.39 -15.29
N ASN A 256 2.35 -0.63 -14.67
CA ASN A 256 3.02 -1.45 -13.67
C ASN A 256 4.23 -2.19 -14.25
N ASN A 257 4.08 -2.76 -15.43
CA ASN A 257 5.19 -3.42 -16.11
C ASN A 257 6.37 -2.45 -16.30
N ILE A 258 6.12 -1.22 -16.70
CA ILE A 258 7.17 -0.22 -16.90
C ILE A 258 7.75 0.22 -15.58
N LEU A 259 6.93 0.78 -14.68
CA LEU A 259 7.39 1.48 -13.48
C LEU A 259 7.83 0.56 -12.33
N VAL A 260 7.38 -0.70 -12.32
CA VAL A 260 7.59 -1.60 -11.17
C VAL A 260 8.39 -2.84 -11.54
N SER A 261 8.23 -3.34 -12.78
CA SER A 261 8.85 -4.60 -13.20
C SER A 261 10.08 -4.42 -14.06
N SER A 262 10.08 -3.45 -15.01
CA SER A 262 11.18 -3.28 -15.97
C SER A 262 12.31 -2.38 -15.48
N PHE A 263 12.03 -1.49 -14.52
CA PHE A 263 13.02 -0.56 -13.97
C PHE A 263 13.03 -0.59 -12.44
N PRO A 264 14.08 -0.03 -11.78
CA PRO A 264 14.08 0.17 -10.34
C PRO A 264 12.87 1.01 -9.92
N GLN A 265 11.93 0.39 -9.20
CA GLN A 265 10.57 0.90 -8.95
C GLN A 265 10.54 2.35 -8.44
N VAL A 266 11.29 2.66 -7.38
CA VAL A 266 11.26 4.00 -6.78
C VAL A 266 11.82 5.05 -7.74
N ALA A 267 12.94 4.73 -8.40
CA ALA A 267 13.57 5.62 -9.38
C ALA A 267 12.63 5.89 -10.57
N ALA A 268 11.97 4.86 -11.10
CA ALA A 268 11.07 4.99 -12.23
C ALA A 268 9.81 5.81 -11.89
N ILE A 269 9.23 5.60 -10.70
CA ILE A 269 8.07 6.38 -10.23
C ILE A 269 8.45 7.85 -10.07
N LYS A 270 9.58 8.16 -9.40
CA LYS A 270 10.04 9.53 -9.23
C LYS A 270 10.38 10.20 -10.55
N ALA A 271 11.05 9.51 -11.46
CA ALA A 271 11.34 10.03 -12.80
C ALA A 271 10.05 10.36 -13.57
N ALA A 272 9.03 9.49 -13.50
CA ALA A 272 7.74 9.74 -14.14
C ALA A 272 7.03 10.96 -13.54
N LEU A 273 7.00 11.10 -12.22
CA LEU A 273 6.41 12.25 -11.52
C LEU A 273 7.14 13.55 -11.87
N ASN A 274 8.48 13.55 -11.85
CA ASN A 274 9.29 14.71 -12.25
C ASN A 274 8.97 15.15 -13.68
N ARG A 275 8.79 14.19 -14.60
CA ARG A 275 8.43 14.49 -15.98
C ARG A 275 7.00 15.04 -16.12
N MET A 276 6.09 14.67 -15.21
CA MET A 276 4.74 15.27 -15.13
C MET A 276 4.74 16.68 -14.54
N GLY A 277 5.90 17.18 -14.11
CA GLY A 277 6.06 18.51 -13.53
C GLY A 277 6.04 18.55 -11.99
N TYR A 278 5.89 17.41 -11.32
CA TYR A 278 6.00 17.32 -9.87
C TYR A 278 7.47 17.20 -9.44
N LYS A 279 7.84 17.81 -8.33
CA LYS A 279 9.20 17.77 -7.80
C LYS A 279 9.42 16.54 -6.91
N ALA A 280 9.22 15.31 -7.45
CA ALA A 280 9.35 14.08 -6.67
C ALA A 280 10.81 13.76 -6.25
N GLY A 281 11.77 14.51 -6.73
CA GLY A 281 13.17 14.39 -6.38
C GLY A 281 13.83 13.13 -6.94
N ILE A 282 14.85 12.64 -6.23
CA ILE A 282 15.59 11.43 -6.57
C ILE A 282 15.48 10.39 -5.44
N PRO A 283 15.74 9.10 -5.71
CA PRO A 283 15.85 8.11 -4.64
C PRO A 283 16.99 8.44 -3.67
N ARG A 284 16.83 8.08 -2.39
CA ARG A 284 17.92 8.17 -1.40
C ARG A 284 18.90 7.02 -1.59
N GLN A 285 20.19 7.31 -1.46
CA GLN A 285 21.23 6.28 -1.51
C GLN A 285 20.97 5.17 -0.47
N PRO A 286 21.28 3.89 -0.79
CA PRO A 286 22.07 3.41 -1.94
C PRO A 286 21.32 3.29 -3.26
N LEU A 287 20.01 3.62 -3.31
CA LEU A 287 19.27 3.61 -4.56
C LEU A 287 19.77 4.74 -5.48
N LEU A 288 19.84 4.45 -6.77
CA LEU A 288 20.27 5.42 -7.78
C LEU A 288 19.06 5.89 -8.61
N PRO A 289 19.06 7.13 -9.12
CA PRO A 289 18.12 7.57 -10.13
C PRO A 289 18.28 6.74 -11.41
N LEU A 290 17.29 6.76 -12.29
CA LEU A 290 17.43 6.22 -13.64
C LEU A 290 18.55 7.00 -14.38
N ASN A 291 19.33 6.30 -15.20
CA ASN A 291 20.22 6.96 -16.14
C ASN A 291 19.43 7.45 -17.37
N GLU A 292 20.05 8.29 -18.21
CA GLU A 292 19.39 8.90 -19.38
C GLU A 292 18.75 7.88 -20.34
N ALA A 293 19.41 6.74 -20.55
CA ALA A 293 18.90 5.68 -21.42
C ALA A 293 17.64 5.03 -20.82
N GLN A 294 17.66 4.79 -19.50
CA GLN A 294 16.52 4.23 -18.76
C GLN A 294 15.35 5.23 -18.71
N GLU A 295 15.61 6.51 -18.47
CA GLU A 295 14.57 7.56 -18.47
C GLU A 295 13.92 7.68 -19.86
N LYS A 296 14.73 7.70 -20.92
CA LYS A 296 14.24 7.73 -22.29
C LYS A 296 13.37 6.51 -22.60
N ALA A 297 13.83 5.31 -22.21
CA ALA A 297 13.10 4.06 -22.44
C ALA A 297 11.78 4.03 -21.67
N ALA A 298 11.79 4.41 -20.38
CA ALA A 298 10.58 4.48 -19.55
C ALA A 298 9.58 5.51 -20.09
N THR A 299 10.07 6.67 -20.50
CA THR A 299 9.24 7.73 -21.11
C THR A 299 8.59 7.26 -22.41
N GLU A 300 9.37 6.64 -23.30
CA GLU A 300 8.86 6.14 -24.59
C GLU A 300 7.79 5.08 -24.37
N ALA A 301 8.02 4.16 -23.42
CA ALA A 301 7.05 3.12 -23.08
C ALA A 301 5.74 3.70 -22.52
N LEU A 302 5.80 4.83 -21.81
CA LEU A 302 4.63 5.48 -21.21
C LEU A 302 3.86 6.41 -22.17
N LYS A 303 4.41 6.78 -23.33
CA LYS A 303 3.75 7.70 -24.28
C LYS A 303 2.35 7.24 -24.70
N ASN A 304 2.15 5.93 -24.85
CA ASN A 304 0.86 5.36 -25.24
C ASN A 304 -0.19 5.36 -24.12
N THR A 305 0.17 5.74 -22.91
CA THR A 305 -0.73 5.77 -21.75
C THR A 305 -1.47 7.10 -21.58
N LYS A 306 -1.16 8.11 -22.40
CA LYS A 306 -1.65 9.50 -22.28
C LYS A 306 -1.27 10.17 -20.95
N LEU A 307 -0.16 9.77 -20.36
CA LEU A 307 0.40 10.38 -19.14
C LEU A 307 1.22 11.65 -19.43
N TYR A 308 1.62 11.85 -20.67
CA TYR A 308 2.38 13.01 -21.17
C TYR A 308 1.72 13.61 -22.39
#